data_7c54e631921646bbc1221dbfefd4da2e
#
_entry.id   7c54e631921646bbc1221dbfefd4da2e
#
_cell.length_a   1.000
_cell.length_b   1.000
_cell.length_c   1.000
_cell.angle_alpha   90.00
_cell.angle_beta   90.00
_cell.angle_gamma   90.00
#
_symmetry.space_group_name_H-M   'P 1'
#
loop_
_entity.id
_entity.type
_entity.pdbx_description
1 polymer ?
#
loop_
_entity_poly.entity_id
_entity_poly.type
_entity_poly.pdbx_seq_one_letter_code
_entity_poly.pdbx_strand_id
1 'polypeptide(L)'
;MVRLKDRKEYEIRGAFIAQDQKGDKDFWDTFIGFIEDYNWYFGGDLNDVEPHLITIDGVIDVSKTHVDPDELHTLLTELAERNGYKFSGSVNQLAA
;
A
#
# COMPACT_ATOMS: atom_id res chain seq x y z
N MET A 1 -20.44 16.72 -13.98
CA MET A 1 -20.69 15.27 -13.89
C MET A 1 -19.42 14.53 -13.55
N VAL A 2 -19.48 13.69 -12.58
CA VAL A 2 -18.32 12.86 -12.21
C VAL A 2 -18.15 11.77 -13.25
N ARG A 3 -16.94 11.59 -13.69
CA ARG A 3 -16.63 10.56 -14.66
C ARG A 3 -15.93 9.42 -13.96
N LEU A 4 -16.56 8.26 -14.00
CA LEU A 4 -15.98 7.08 -13.37
C LEU A 4 -14.63 6.72 -13.98
N LYS A 5 -14.45 6.99 -15.25
CA LYS A 5 -13.18 6.69 -15.92
C LYS A 5 -12.02 7.54 -15.43
N ASP A 6 -12.29 8.59 -14.68
CA ASP A 6 -11.23 9.41 -14.11
C ASP A 6 -10.72 8.83 -12.79
N ARG A 7 -11.35 7.80 -12.29
CA ARG A 7 -10.92 7.16 -11.06
C ARG A 7 -9.80 6.18 -11.35
N LYS A 8 -8.78 6.23 -10.51
CA LYS A 8 -7.66 5.30 -10.60
C LYS A 8 -7.58 4.51 -9.31
N GLU A 9 -7.91 3.25 -9.41
CA GLU A 9 -7.89 2.34 -8.28
C GLU A 9 -6.95 1.19 -8.58
N TYR A 10 -6.06 0.90 -7.65
CA TYR A 10 -5.09 -0.17 -7.80
C TYR A 10 -5.30 -1.20 -6.71
N GLU A 11 -5.35 -2.46 -7.12
CA GLU A 11 -5.44 -3.56 -6.18
C GLU A 11 -4.04 -3.91 -5.69
N ILE A 12 -3.88 -3.96 -4.38
CA ILE A 12 -2.60 -4.27 -3.75
C ILE A 12 -2.75 -5.62 -3.06
N ARG A 13 -1.87 -6.54 -3.37
CA ARG A 13 -1.84 -7.85 -2.71
C ARG A 13 -0.41 -8.23 -2.43
N GLY A 14 -0.13 -8.60 -1.19
CA GLY A 14 1.21 -9.00 -0.86
C GLY A 14 1.45 -9.00 0.63
N ALA A 15 2.70 -8.75 0.99
CA ALA A 15 3.09 -8.78 2.38
C ALA A 15 4.24 -7.84 2.64
N PHE A 16 4.29 -7.31 3.87
CA PHE A 16 5.44 -6.58 4.38
C PHE A 16 6.15 -7.52 5.35
N ILE A 17 7.41 -7.80 5.07
CA ILE A 17 8.21 -8.75 5.84
C ILE A 17 9.28 -7.99 6.58
N ALA A 18 9.30 -8.12 7.91
CA ALA A 18 10.31 -7.43 8.72
C ALA A 18 11.68 -8.03 8.45
N GLN A 19 12.67 -7.16 8.23
CA GLN A 19 14.01 -7.58 7.83
C GLN A 19 14.82 -8.18 8.97
N ASP A 20 14.60 -7.70 10.19
CA ASP A 20 15.43 -8.07 11.33
C ASP A 20 14.61 -8.48 12.56
N GLN A 21 13.44 -8.98 12.36
CA GLN A 21 12.55 -9.48 13.41
C GLN A 21 12.07 -8.41 14.40
N LYS A 22 12.38 -7.16 14.13
CA LYS A 22 11.97 -6.08 15.03
C LYS A 22 10.68 -5.43 14.60
N GLY A 23 10.00 -5.92 13.64
CA GLY A 23 8.79 -5.33 13.09
C GLY A 23 8.28 -4.13 13.87
N ASP A 24 7.88 -3.10 13.16
CA ASP A 24 7.35 -1.89 13.78
C ASP A 24 5.89 -2.14 14.16
N LYS A 25 5.59 -2.07 15.45
CA LYS A 25 4.21 -2.28 15.91
C LYS A 25 3.26 -1.23 15.36
N ASP A 26 3.80 -0.09 14.98
CA ASP A 26 3.00 1.03 14.49
C ASP A 26 3.00 1.11 12.96
N PHE A 27 3.40 0.03 12.29
CA PHE A 27 3.46 0.06 10.83
C PHE A 27 2.10 0.38 10.22
N TRP A 28 1.02 -0.10 10.85
CA TRP A 28 -0.33 0.22 10.39
C TRP A 28 -0.53 1.74 10.34
N ASP A 29 -0.18 2.42 11.43
CA ASP A 29 -0.33 3.88 11.48
C ASP A 29 0.58 4.56 10.47
N THR A 30 1.79 4.03 10.30
CA THR A 30 2.73 4.56 9.31
C THR A 30 2.18 4.42 7.90
N PHE A 31 1.59 3.28 7.60
CA PHE A 31 1.01 3.03 6.29
C PHE A 31 -0.17 3.97 6.03
N ILE A 32 -1.07 4.10 6.99
CA ILE A 32 -2.23 4.98 6.83
C ILE A 32 -1.78 6.43 6.69
N GLY A 33 -0.79 6.87 7.47
CA GLY A 33 -0.24 8.21 7.33
C GLY A 33 0.34 8.45 5.94
N PHE A 34 1.01 7.45 5.39
CA PHE A 34 1.53 7.52 4.04
C PHE A 34 0.41 7.73 3.01
N ILE A 35 -0.66 6.95 3.14
CA ILE A 35 -1.81 7.07 2.26
C ILE A 35 -2.44 8.47 2.36
N GLU A 36 -2.59 8.97 3.58
CA GLU A 36 -3.19 10.29 3.80
C GLU A 36 -2.32 11.43 3.28
N ASP A 37 -1.01 11.28 3.38
CA ASP A 37 -0.07 12.30 2.90
C ASP A 37 -0.20 12.54 1.40
N TYR A 38 -0.59 11.49 0.66
CA TYR A 38 -0.79 11.60 -0.78
C TYR A 38 -2.24 11.90 -1.14
N ASN A 39 -3.11 12.09 -0.16
CA ASN A 39 -4.55 12.28 -0.38
C ASN A 39 -5.18 11.11 -1.10
N TRP A 40 -4.72 9.92 -0.80
CA TRP A 40 -5.28 8.69 -1.34
C TRP A 40 -6.26 8.07 -0.36
N TYR A 41 -6.96 7.05 -0.79
CA TYR A 41 -7.82 6.25 0.07
C TYR A 41 -7.41 4.80 -0.01
N PHE A 42 -7.45 4.13 1.12
CA PHE A 42 -7.19 2.71 1.18
C PHE A 42 -8.42 2.00 1.74
N GLY A 43 -8.88 0.98 1.02
CA GLY A 43 -9.95 0.11 1.50
C GLY A 43 -9.49 -1.32 1.42
N GLY A 44 -9.49 -2.01 2.56
CA GLY A 44 -9.04 -3.39 2.59
C GLY A 44 -8.49 -3.75 3.94
N ASP A 45 -7.65 -4.77 3.98
CA ASP A 45 -7.16 -5.33 5.21
C ASP A 45 -5.64 -5.36 5.26
N LEU A 46 -5.11 -5.06 6.44
CA LEU A 46 -3.74 -5.34 6.82
C LEU A 46 -3.83 -6.30 7.99
N ASN A 47 -3.20 -7.44 7.87
CA ASN A 47 -3.30 -8.46 8.91
C ASN A 47 -1.91 -8.85 9.43
N ASP A 48 -1.75 -8.81 10.76
CA ASP A 48 -0.55 -9.31 11.40
C ASP A 48 -0.67 -10.83 11.47
N VAL A 49 0.02 -11.51 10.56
CA VAL A 49 -0.01 -12.97 10.54
C VAL A 49 0.98 -13.51 11.57
N GLU A 50 2.14 -12.86 11.62
CA GLU A 50 3.20 -13.21 12.56
C GLU A 50 3.85 -11.92 13.02
N PRO A 51 4.66 -11.94 14.10
CA PRO A 51 5.27 -10.72 14.62
C PRO A 51 6.06 -9.91 13.59
N HIS A 52 6.48 -10.56 12.50
CA HIS A 52 7.28 -9.89 11.47
C HIS A 52 6.71 -10.09 10.08
N LEU A 53 5.42 -10.41 9.98
CA LEU A 53 4.77 -10.60 8.68
C LEU A 53 3.40 -9.95 8.71
N ILE A 54 3.22 -8.95 7.87
CA ILE A 54 1.95 -8.24 7.74
C ILE A 54 1.47 -8.44 6.30
N THR A 55 0.32 -9.06 6.13
CA THR A 55 -0.25 -9.21 4.80
C THR A 55 -1.14 -8.01 4.46
N ILE A 56 -1.18 -7.66 3.19
CA ILE A 56 -2.02 -6.57 2.71
C ILE A 56 -2.87 -7.07 1.55
N ASP A 57 -4.14 -6.75 1.60
CA ASP A 57 -5.08 -7.10 0.54
C ASP A 57 -6.14 -6.01 0.49
N GLY A 58 -6.08 -5.19 -0.53
CA GLY A 58 -7.03 -4.10 -0.62
C GLY A 58 -6.87 -3.28 -1.87
N VAL A 59 -7.50 -2.11 -1.86
CA VAL A 59 -7.52 -1.20 -3.00
C VAL A 59 -7.08 0.18 -2.54
N ILE A 60 -6.18 0.80 -3.30
CA ILE A 60 -5.78 2.18 -3.07
C ILE A 60 -6.34 3.02 -4.21
N ASP A 61 -7.11 4.04 -3.84
CA ASP A 61 -7.66 5.00 -4.79
C ASP A 61 -6.69 6.18 -4.89
N VAL A 62 -6.08 6.33 -6.04
CA VAL A 62 -5.09 7.40 -6.29
C VAL A 62 -5.63 8.42 -7.29
N SER A 63 -6.94 8.56 -7.38
CA SER A 63 -7.57 9.38 -8.41
C SER A 63 -7.14 10.83 -8.41
N LYS A 64 -6.66 11.33 -7.28
CA LYS A 64 -6.23 12.74 -7.17
C LYS A 64 -4.79 12.97 -7.62
N THR A 65 -4.09 11.92 -8.02
CA THR A 65 -2.70 12.03 -8.45
C THR A 65 -2.53 11.25 -9.74
N HIS A 66 -1.36 11.44 -10.37
CA HIS A 66 -1.05 10.72 -11.61
C HIS A 66 0.05 9.71 -11.32
N VAL A 67 -0.31 8.66 -10.61
CA VAL A 67 0.64 7.64 -10.20
C VAL A 67 0.37 6.37 -10.99
N ASP A 68 1.42 5.84 -11.62
CA ASP A 68 1.33 4.57 -12.35
C ASP A 68 1.44 3.39 -11.38
N PRO A 69 0.98 2.20 -11.78
CA PRO A 69 1.12 1.02 -10.91
C PRO A 69 2.58 0.75 -10.53
N ASP A 70 3.51 0.90 -11.47
CA ASP A 70 4.93 0.69 -11.19
C ASP A 70 5.45 1.70 -10.19
N GLU A 71 5.01 2.93 -10.33
CA GLU A 71 5.41 4.00 -9.43
C GLU A 71 4.86 3.75 -8.02
N LEU A 72 3.61 3.31 -7.92
CA LEU A 72 3.03 2.97 -6.63
C LEU A 72 3.77 1.81 -5.99
N HIS A 73 4.12 0.80 -6.78
CA HIS A 73 4.89 -0.32 -6.27
C HIS A 73 6.22 0.16 -5.70
N THR A 74 6.89 1.06 -6.40
CA THR A 74 8.16 1.63 -5.93
C THR A 74 7.97 2.39 -4.62
N LEU A 75 6.90 3.19 -4.54
CA LEU A 75 6.63 3.95 -3.32
C LEU A 75 6.36 3.04 -2.13
N LEU A 76 5.61 1.97 -2.35
CA LEU A 76 5.35 1.00 -1.29
C LEU A 76 6.62 0.29 -0.85
N THR A 77 7.48 -0.05 -1.81
CA THR A 77 8.75 -0.69 -1.51
C THR A 77 9.63 0.24 -0.68
N GLU A 78 9.69 1.51 -1.05
CA GLU A 78 10.48 2.48 -0.30
C GLU A 78 9.92 2.71 1.10
N LEU A 79 8.60 2.78 1.22
CA LEU A 79 7.97 2.92 2.53
C LEU A 79 8.34 1.75 3.43
N ALA A 80 8.26 0.54 2.89
CA ALA A 80 8.59 -0.65 3.64
C ALA A 80 10.05 -0.61 4.09
N GLU A 81 10.96 -0.32 3.19
CA GLU A 81 12.39 -0.31 3.50
C GLU A 81 12.75 0.72 4.55
N ARG A 82 12.12 1.87 4.51
CA ARG A 82 12.36 2.92 5.50
C ARG A 82 11.96 2.48 6.91
N ASN A 83 11.06 1.53 7.00
CA ASN A 83 10.53 1.07 8.29
C ASN A 83 11.03 -0.34 8.65
N GLY A 84 12.05 -0.82 7.98
CA GLY A 84 12.64 -2.11 8.32
C GLY A 84 11.89 -3.30 7.76
N TYR A 85 11.07 -3.08 6.74
CA TYR A 85 10.31 -4.15 6.09
C TYR A 85 10.71 -4.28 4.64
N LYS A 86 10.33 -5.39 4.06
CA LYS A 86 10.45 -5.60 2.63
C LYS A 86 9.04 -5.86 2.08
N PHE A 87 8.66 -5.13 1.04
CA PHE A 87 7.38 -5.36 0.40
C PHE A 87 7.52 -6.44 -0.66
N SER A 88 6.69 -7.46 -0.56
CA SER A 88 6.64 -8.53 -1.55
C SER A 88 5.20 -8.68 -2.01
N GLY A 89 4.92 -8.25 -3.22
CA GLY A 89 3.56 -8.32 -3.71
C GLY A 89 3.39 -7.65 -5.04
N SER A 90 2.15 -7.37 -5.39
CA SER A 90 1.81 -6.81 -6.69
C SER A 90 0.85 -5.64 -6.57
N VAL A 91 0.92 -4.76 -7.56
CA VAL A 91 0.02 -3.63 -7.72
C VAL A 91 -0.61 -3.78 -9.11
N ASN A 92 -1.91 -3.91 -9.15
CA ASN A 92 -2.62 -4.10 -10.40
C ASN A 92 -3.71 -3.06 -10.56
N GLN A 93 -3.78 -2.44 -11.72
CA GLN A 93 -4.82 -1.47 -11.99
C GLN A 93 -6.15 -2.19 -12.18
N LEU A 94 -7.16 -1.73 -11.46
CA LEU A 94 -8.50 -2.26 -11.63
C LEU A 94 -9.12 -1.66 -12.88
N ALA A 95 -9.90 -2.44 -13.59
CA ALA A 95 -10.60 -1.96 -14.77
C ALA A 95 -11.61 -0.89 -14.34
N ALA A 96 -11.60 0.20 -15.07
CA ALA A 96 -12.55 1.26 -14.80
C ALA A 96 -13.92 0.90 -15.37
#